data_21e7f5aef4093c16cd45537fbf3be86b
#
_entry.id   21e7f5aef4093c16cd45537fbf3be86b
#
_cell.length_a   1.000
_cell.length_b   1.000
_cell.length_c   1.000
_cell.angle_alpha   90.00
_cell.angle_beta   90.00
_cell.angle_gamma   90.00
#
_symmetry.space_group_name_H-M   'P 1'
#
loop_
_entity.id
_entity.type
_entity.pdbx_description
1 polymer ?
#
loop_
_entity_poly.entity_id
_entity_poly.type
_entity_poly.pdbx_seq_one_letter_code
_entity_poly.pdbx_strand_id
1 'polypeptide(L)'
;MSATQADIAEIEKLEDRREAAMLAADIDTLDELLHDELVYSHSTGGMDTKEVYIGSLRDKITVYKRVARDDQTVRVHGDIGLVFNHVQIEAEYKGNDLKLDNRLLAVWKRDDGVWRLLAIQSGAIPPQIR
;
A
#
# COMPACT_ATOMS: atom_id res chain seq x y z
N MET A 1 -2.42 -27.06 3.04
CA MET A 1 -2.24 -25.63 3.39
C MET A 1 -3.12 -25.31 4.60
N SER A 2 -2.56 -24.68 5.64
CA SER A 2 -3.33 -24.23 6.78
C SER A 2 -4.19 -23.00 6.42
N ALA A 3 -5.20 -22.69 7.26
CA ALA A 3 -6.00 -21.48 7.09
C ALA A 3 -5.11 -20.21 7.09
N THR A 4 -4.11 -20.16 7.99
CA THR A 4 -3.17 -19.03 8.05
C THR A 4 -2.35 -18.91 6.77
N GLN A 5 -1.87 -20.02 6.20
CA GLN A 5 -1.15 -20.00 4.93
C GLN A 5 -2.03 -19.55 3.78
N ALA A 6 -3.31 -19.96 3.77
CA ALA A 6 -4.27 -19.49 2.76
C ALA A 6 -4.52 -17.98 2.87
N ASP A 7 -4.63 -17.47 4.10
CA ASP A 7 -4.79 -16.03 4.34
C ASP A 7 -3.56 -15.24 3.91
N ILE A 8 -2.36 -15.75 4.19
CA ILE A 8 -1.11 -15.13 3.73
C ILE A 8 -1.09 -15.03 2.21
N ALA A 9 -1.42 -16.13 1.51
CA ALA A 9 -1.44 -16.14 0.05
C ALA A 9 -2.47 -15.15 -0.50
N GLU A 10 -3.63 -15.02 0.14
CA GLU A 10 -4.64 -14.06 -0.28
C GLU A 10 -4.16 -12.62 -0.10
N ILE A 11 -3.53 -12.29 1.04
CA ILE A 11 -2.98 -10.94 1.29
C ILE A 11 -1.89 -10.62 0.26
N GLU A 12 -1.03 -11.57 -0.09
CA GLU A 12 -0.03 -11.36 -1.13
C GLU A 12 -0.67 -10.99 -2.47
N LYS A 13 -1.77 -11.66 -2.84
CA LYS A 13 -2.52 -11.32 -4.06
C LYS A 13 -3.17 -9.94 -3.97
N LEU A 14 -3.68 -9.59 -2.80
CA LEU A 14 -4.29 -8.28 -2.59
C LEU A 14 -3.27 -7.15 -2.70
N GLU A 15 -2.05 -7.37 -2.20
CA GLU A 15 -0.94 -6.43 -2.38
C GLU A 15 -0.58 -6.27 -3.86
N ASP A 16 -0.57 -7.36 -4.63
CA ASP A 16 -0.32 -7.30 -6.07
C ASP A 16 -1.44 -6.52 -6.79
N ARG A 17 -2.70 -6.75 -6.42
CA ARG A 17 -3.84 -6.02 -6.99
C ARG A 17 -3.77 -4.53 -6.65
N ARG A 18 -3.40 -4.19 -5.41
CA ARG A 18 -3.26 -2.80 -4.98
C ARG A 18 -2.16 -2.10 -5.76
N GLU A 19 -1.00 -2.72 -5.93
CA GLU A 19 0.09 -2.16 -6.72
C GLU A 19 -0.34 -1.90 -8.17
N ALA A 20 -0.98 -2.88 -8.80
CA ALA A 20 -1.48 -2.73 -10.16
C ALA A 20 -2.50 -1.59 -10.29
N ALA A 21 -3.39 -1.47 -9.30
CA ALA A 21 -4.39 -0.40 -9.27
C ALA A 21 -3.75 0.99 -9.08
N MET A 22 -2.70 1.08 -8.27
CA MET A 22 -1.94 2.32 -8.10
C MET A 22 -1.33 2.75 -9.43
N LEU A 23 -0.67 1.83 -10.13
CA LEU A 23 -0.01 2.12 -11.41
C LEU A 23 -1.00 2.49 -12.50
N ALA A 24 -2.17 1.87 -12.52
CA ALA A 24 -3.21 2.12 -13.51
C ALA A 24 -4.15 3.28 -13.13
N ALA A 25 -4.02 3.83 -11.94
CA ALA A 25 -4.99 4.76 -11.35
C ALA A 25 -6.42 4.19 -11.43
N ASP A 26 -6.56 2.92 -11.09
CA ASP A 26 -7.82 2.18 -11.10
C ASP A 26 -8.59 2.50 -9.81
N ILE A 27 -9.39 3.55 -9.87
CA ILE A 27 -10.08 4.09 -8.70
C ILE A 27 -11.09 3.10 -8.13
N ASP A 28 -11.82 2.39 -8.98
CA ASP A 28 -12.83 1.43 -8.51
C ASP A 28 -12.19 0.27 -7.72
N THR A 29 -11.07 -0.25 -8.21
CA THR A 29 -10.33 -1.31 -7.49
C THR A 29 -9.77 -0.78 -6.17
N LEU A 30 -9.19 0.42 -6.17
CA LEU A 30 -8.69 1.02 -4.93
C LEU A 30 -9.82 1.26 -3.93
N ASP A 31 -10.98 1.72 -4.38
CA ASP A 31 -12.13 1.90 -3.50
C ASP A 31 -12.56 0.59 -2.84
N GLU A 32 -12.49 -0.51 -3.58
CA GLU A 32 -12.79 -1.84 -3.05
C GLU A 32 -11.74 -2.32 -2.02
N LEU A 33 -10.46 -2.11 -2.32
CA LEU A 33 -9.36 -2.65 -1.51
C LEU A 33 -9.07 -1.84 -0.24
N LEU A 34 -9.37 -0.54 -0.23
CA LEU A 34 -9.05 0.35 0.87
C LEU A 34 -10.20 0.40 1.88
N HIS A 35 -9.87 0.26 3.16
CA HIS A 35 -10.83 0.37 4.24
C HIS A 35 -11.31 1.82 4.38
N ASP A 36 -12.59 2.01 4.77
CA ASP A 36 -13.14 3.36 4.95
C ASP A 36 -12.41 4.17 6.02
N GLU A 37 -11.80 3.48 6.98
CA GLU A 37 -11.03 4.11 8.07
C GLU A 37 -9.53 4.14 7.78
N LEU A 38 -9.12 4.01 6.52
CA LEU A 38 -7.70 3.99 6.15
C LEU A 38 -6.95 5.20 6.69
N VAL A 39 -5.77 4.93 7.25
CA VAL A 39 -4.75 5.94 7.55
C VAL A 39 -3.51 5.58 6.73
N TYR A 40 -3.14 6.46 5.82
CA TYR A 40 -1.98 6.27 4.96
C TYR A 40 -0.90 7.30 5.32
N SER A 41 0.12 6.87 6.06
CA SER A 41 1.25 7.72 6.44
C SER A 41 2.37 7.58 5.43
N HIS A 42 2.67 8.67 4.74
CA HIS A 42 3.72 8.72 3.71
C HIS A 42 5.09 8.95 4.33
N SER A 43 6.15 8.47 3.67
CA SER A 43 7.53 8.67 4.13
C SER A 43 7.96 10.13 4.13
N THR A 44 7.22 10.98 3.42
CA THR A 44 7.44 12.43 3.38
C THR A 44 6.82 13.17 4.56
N GLY A 45 6.10 12.47 5.43
CA GLY A 45 5.49 13.02 6.63
C GLY A 45 4.01 13.36 6.50
N GLY A 46 3.46 13.32 5.29
CA GLY A 46 2.04 13.55 5.08
C GLY A 46 1.19 12.34 5.48
N MET A 47 -0.06 12.58 5.83
CA MET A 47 -1.01 11.53 6.19
C MET A 47 -2.31 11.75 5.44
N ASP A 48 -2.79 10.70 4.76
CA ASP A 48 -4.02 10.75 3.98
C ASP A 48 -5.08 9.82 4.54
N THR A 49 -6.33 10.26 4.45
CA THR A 49 -7.49 9.38 4.56
C THR A 49 -7.70 8.65 3.23
N LYS A 50 -8.59 7.67 3.21
CA LYS A 50 -8.97 6.98 1.95
C LYS A 50 -9.42 7.97 0.89
N GLU A 51 -10.30 8.91 1.26
CA GLU A 51 -10.85 9.89 0.32
C GLU A 51 -9.77 10.77 -0.28
N VAL A 52 -8.86 11.27 0.55
CA VAL A 52 -7.75 12.13 0.10
C VAL A 52 -6.80 11.35 -0.79
N TYR A 53 -6.45 10.12 -0.40
CA TYR A 53 -5.54 9.29 -1.19
C TYR A 53 -6.11 8.97 -2.57
N ILE A 54 -7.34 8.46 -2.62
CA ILE A 54 -8.01 8.15 -3.89
C ILE A 54 -8.18 9.40 -4.74
N GLY A 55 -8.59 10.51 -4.12
CA GLY A 55 -8.74 11.80 -4.81
C GLY A 55 -7.45 12.26 -5.47
N SER A 56 -6.30 12.06 -4.81
CA SER A 56 -5.01 12.45 -5.37
C SER A 56 -4.67 11.66 -6.64
N LEU A 57 -5.08 10.40 -6.71
CA LEU A 57 -4.87 9.56 -7.90
C LEU A 57 -5.89 9.88 -8.99
N ARG A 58 -7.16 10.06 -8.63
CA ARG A 58 -8.22 10.42 -9.57
C ARG A 58 -7.92 11.75 -10.27
N ASP A 59 -7.47 12.74 -9.51
CA ASP A 59 -7.22 14.09 -10.00
C ASP A 59 -5.80 14.26 -10.55
N LYS A 60 -5.03 13.17 -10.62
CA LYS A 60 -3.66 13.13 -11.14
C LYS A 60 -2.70 14.06 -10.41
N ILE A 61 -2.96 14.32 -9.14
CA ILE A 61 -2.01 15.00 -8.25
C ILE A 61 -0.81 14.09 -8.00
N THR A 62 -1.10 12.80 -7.77
CA THR A 62 -0.11 11.73 -7.68
C THR A 62 -0.28 10.79 -8.87
N VAL A 63 0.80 10.55 -9.62
CA VAL A 63 0.82 9.60 -10.74
C VAL A 63 1.97 8.63 -10.50
N TYR A 64 1.63 7.36 -10.21
CA TYR A 64 2.64 6.32 -10.05
C TYR A 64 3.14 5.85 -11.41
N LYS A 65 4.46 5.77 -11.57
CA LYS A 65 5.10 5.30 -12.80
C LYS A 65 5.73 3.94 -12.64
N ARG A 66 6.29 3.64 -11.47
CA ARG A 66 6.94 2.37 -11.17
C ARG A 66 6.84 2.09 -9.68
N VAL A 67 6.52 0.84 -9.37
CA VAL A 67 6.56 0.33 -7.99
C VAL A 67 7.27 -1.01 -8.03
N ALA A 68 8.34 -1.15 -7.25
CA ALA A 68 9.09 -2.40 -7.13
C ALA A 68 9.18 -2.78 -5.66
N ARG A 69 8.72 -3.98 -5.34
CA ARG A 69 8.73 -4.51 -3.97
C ARG A 69 9.66 -5.70 -3.87
N ASP A 70 10.40 -5.78 -2.77
CA ASP A 70 11.17 -6.97 -2.42
C ASP A 70 11.24 -7.14 -0.90
N ASP A 71 11.92 -8.17 -0.45
CA ASP A 71 12.13 -8.46 0.97
C ASP A 71 10.79 -8.43 1.74
N GLN A 72 9.80 -9.15 1.21
CA GLN A 72 8.44 -9.11 1.75
C GLN A 72 8.18 -10.24 2.72
N THR A 73 7.64 -9.88 3.87
CA THR A 73 7.17 -10.80 4.90
C THR A 73 5.71 -10.51 5.21
N VAL A 74 4.88 -11.54 5.23
CA VAL A 74 3.47 -11.44 5.60
C VAL A 74 3.22 -12.25 6.87
N ARG A 75 2.53 -11.63 7.83
CA ARG A 75 2.07 -12.27 9.06
C ARG A 75 0.57 -12.11 9.20
N VAL A 76 -0.10 -13.16 9.66
CA VAL A 76 -1.55 -13.12 9.88
C VAL A 76 -1.84 -13.53 11.33
N HIS A 77 -2.59 -12.69 12.02
CA HIS A 77 -3.05 -12.92 13.38
C HIS A 77 -4.57 -12.71 13.43
N GLY A 78 -5.33 -13.80 13.28
CA GLY A 78 -6.80 -13.72 13.23
C GLY A 78 -7.26 -12.90 12.03
N ASP A 79 -7.93 -11.80 12.29
CA ASP A 79 -8.46 -10.91 11.26
C ASP A 79 -7.54 -9.74 10.91
N ILE A 80 -6.27 -9.83 11.32
CA ILE A 80 -5.26 -8.82 11.03
C ILE A 80 -4.13 -9.46 10.21
N GLY A 81 -3.82 -8.84 9.08
CA GLY A 81 -2.67 -9.19 8.25
C GLY A 81 -1.65 -8.06 8.24
N LEU A 82 -0.39 -8.42 8.42
CA LEU A 82 0.71 -7.47 8.43
C LEU A 82 1.63 -7.78 7.26
N VAL A 83 1.95 -6.75 6.48
CA VAL A 83 2.89 -6.87 5.36
C VAL A 83 4.06 -5.94 5.62
N PHE A 84 5.25 -6.50 5.64
CA PHE A 84 6.51 -5.75 5.76
C PHE A 84 7.26 -5.90 4.46
N ASN A 85 7.70 -4.81 3.86
CA ASN A 85 8.53 -4.91 2.65
C ASN A 85 9.46 -3.72 2.48
N HIS A 86 10.34 -3.84 1.49
CA HIS A 86 11.13 -2.78 0.92
C HIS A 86 10.47 -2.39 -0.40
N VAL A 87 10.21 -1.11 -0.60
CA VAL A 87 9.55 -0.62 -1.81
C VAL A 87 10.30 0.56 -2.41
N GLN A 88 10.50 0.50 -3.73
CA GLN A 88 11.05 1.60 -4.50
C GLN A 88 9.94 2.12 -5.42
N ILE A 89 9.71 3.42 -5.39
CA ILE A 89 8.62 4.06 -6.12
C ILE A 89 9.18 5.19 -6.98
N GLU A 90 8.74 5.22 -8.24
CA GLU A 90 8.90 6.39 -9.11
C GLU A 90 7.51 6.92 -9.40
N ALA A 91 7.31 8.20 -9.15
CA ALA A 91 6.01 8.86 -9.29
C ALA A 91 6.19 10.33 -9.68
N GLU A 92 5.07 10.96 -10.03
CA GLU A 92 4.98 12.42 -10.10
C GLU A 92 4.03 12.88 -9.01
N TYR A 93 4.40 13.95 -8.32
CA TYR A 93 3.56 14.60 -7.33
C TYR A 93 3.47 16.08 -7.64
N LYS A 94 2.26 16.56 -7.94
CA LYS A 94 2.02 17.95 -8.36
C LYS A 94 2.93 18.35 -9.53
N GLY A 95 3.15 17.43 -10.46
CA GLY A 95 3.98 17.65 -11.65
C GLY A 95 5.47 17.49 -11.44
N ASN A 96 5.93 17.20 -10.24
CA ASN A 96 7.35 17.03 -9.92
C ASN A 96 7.71 15.55 -9.80
N ASP A 97 8.86 15.16 -10.34
CA ASP A 97 9.35 13.80 -10.22
C ASP A 97 9.68 13.47 -8.77
N LEU A 98 9.25 12.29 -8.34
CA LEU A 98 9.46 11.80 -6.99
C LEU A 98 10.01 10.39 -7.06
N LYS A 99 11.14 10.15 -6.36
CA LYS A 99 11.72 8.82 -6.20
C LYS A 99 11.79 8.51 -4.72
N LEU A 100 11.18 7.40 -4.33
CA LEU A 100 11.12 6.96 -2.94
C LEU A 100 11.79 5.61 -2.80
N ASP A 101 12.49 5.43 -1.69
CA ASP A 101 13.09 4.17 -1.27
C ASP A 101 12.74 3.97 0.19
N ASN A 102 11.76 3.10 0.45
CA ASN A 102 11.11 3.02 1.75
C ASN A 102 11.08 1.60 2.30
N ARG A 103 11.07 1.51 3.63
CA ARG A 103 10.52 0.37 4.37
C ARG A 103 9.06 0.67 4.67
N LEU A 104 8.20 -0.34 4.49
CA LEU A 104 6.76 -0.16 4.59
C LEU A 104 6.14 -1.22 5.49
N LEU A 105 5.18 -0.78 6.30
CA LEU A 105 4.25 -1.65 7.00
C LEU A 105 2.85 -1.38 6.47
N ALA A 106 2.20 -2.42 5.96
CA ALA A 106 0.79 -2.38 5.59
C ALA A 106 -0.01 -3.28 6.52
N VAL A 107 -1.14 -2.77 6.99
CA VAL A 107 -2.03 -3.51 7.87
C VAL A 107 -3.35 -3.75 7.14
N TRP A 108 -3.67 -5.02 6.93
CA TRP A 108 -4.93 -5.47 6.35
C TRP A 108 -5.85 -5.97 7.47
N LYS A 109 -7.11 -5.63 7.39
CA LYS A 109 -8.12 -6.09 8.34
C LYS A 109 -9.23 -6.85 7.61
N ARG A 110 -9.64 -7.99 8.17
CA ARG A 110 -10.76 -8.77 7.65
C ARG A 110 -12.01 -8.45 8.45
N ASP A 111 -13.01 -7.87 7.78
CA ASP A 111 -14.34 -7.61 8.32
C ASP A 111 -15.34 -8.40 7.48
N ASP A 112 -16.16 -9.22 8.13
CA ASP A 112 -17.18 -10.04 7.46
C ASP A 112 -16.59 -10.86 6.31
N GLY A 113 -15.40 -11.42 6.52
CA GLY A 113 -14.70 -12.26 5.54
C GLY A 113 -13.98 -11.51 4.43
N VAL A 114 -13.97 -10.18 4.45
CA VAL A 114 -13.36 -9.35 3.41
C VAL A 114 -12.16 -8.60 3.97
N TRP A 115 -11.00 -8.80 3.31
CA TRP A 115 -9.78 -8.09 3.66
C TRP A 115 -9.76 -6.72 3.00
N ARG A 116 -9.51 -5.67 3.80
CA ARG A 116 -9.28 -4.30 3.30
C ARG A 116 -8.07 -3.69 3.98
N LEU A 117 -7.37 -2.83 3.26
CA LEU A 117 -6.18 -2.15 3.78
C LEU A 117 -6.61 -1.08 4.78
N LEU A 118 -6.19 -1.25 6.04
CA LEU A 118 -6.55 -0.36 7.13
C LEU A 118 -5.53 0.73 7.37
N ALA A 119 -4.25 0.43 7.19
CA ALA A 119 -3.19 1.39 7.48
C ALA A 119 -1.93 1.11 6.67
N ILE A 120 -1.22 2.17 6.33
CA ILE A 120 0.16 2.11 5.82
C ILE A 120 1.02 3.08 6.61
N GLN A 121 2.21 2.63 6.97
CA GLN A 121 3.26 3.45 7.53
C GLN A 121 4.53 3.22 6.73
N SER A 122 5.06 4.28 6.14
CA SER A 122 6.30 4.24 5.37
C SER A 122 7.41 4.99 6.09
N GLY A 123 8.62 4.43 6.03
CA GLY A 123 9.83 5.09 6.51
C GLY A 123 10.84 5.19 5.39
N ALA A 124 11.39 6.39 5.18
CA ALA A 124 12.41 6.59 4.16
C ALA A 124 13.73 5.96 4.57
N ILE A 125 14.39 5.27 3.64
CA ILE A 125 15.72 4.70 3.87
C ILE A 125 16.75 5.75 3.46
N PRO A 126 17.60 6.23 4.38
CA PRO A 126 18.63 7.20 4.03
C PRO A 126 19.65 6.61 3.05
N PRO A 127 20.21 7.41 2.12
CA PRO A 127 21.14 6.90 1.13
C PRO A 127 22.36 6.17 1.70
N GLN A 128 22.83 6.57 2.88
CA GLN A 128 24.00 5.96 3.51
C GLN A 128 23.73 4.57 4.11
N ILE A 129 22.49 4.12 4.17
CA ILE A 129 22.11 2.83 4.74
C ILE A 129 21.80 1.81 3.64
N ARG A 130 21.49 2.25 2.44
CA ARG A 130 21.17 1.38 1.31
C ARG A 130 22.36 0.56 0.85
#